data_6e688836e863682a0e56f8d228b7b715
#
_entry.id   6e688836e863682a0e56f8d228b7b715
#
_cell.length_a   1.000
_cell.length_b   1.000
_cell.length_c   1.000
_cell.angle_alpha   90.00
_cell.angle_beta   90.00
_cell.angle_gamma   90.00
#
_symmetry.space_group_name_H-M   'P 1'
#
loop_
_entity.id
_entity.type
_entity.pdbx_description
1 polymer ?
#
loop_
_entity_poly.entity_id
_entity_poly.type
_entity_poly.pdbx_seq_one_letter_code
_entity_poly.pdbx_strand_id
1 'polypeptide(L)' 'MIYIGIGSNLNGKNNETPLQNCKKVLAELKKEVNICKISSWYKSEPIPVSNQPWFINAVIEISTNKSSLDLL' A
#
# COMPACT_ATOMS: atom_id res chain seq x y z
N MET A 1 9.24 -13.92 -7.15
CA MET A 1 9.30 -12.52 -6.72
C MET A 1 7.95 -11.87 -6.98
N ILE A 2 7.38 -11.25 -5.97
CA ILE A 2 6.03 -10.69 -6.06
C ILE A 2 6.09 -9.19 -5.77
N TYR A 3 5.40 -8.40 -6.58
CA TYR A 3 5.28 -6.96 -6.37
C TYR A 3 3.85 -6.61 -6.01
N ILE A 4 3.67 -5.81 -4.96
CA ILE A 4 2.36 -5.36 -4.50
C ILE A 4 2.35 -3.84 -4.48
N GLY A 5 1.31 -3.25 -5.07
CA GLY A 5 1.07 -1.81 -4.95
C GLY A 5 0.21 -1.51 -3.74
N ILE A 6 0.58 -0.48 -3.00
CA ILE A 6 -0.19 0.03 -1.87
C ILE A 6 -0.54 1.48 -2.15
N GLY A 7 -1.81 1.85 -1.96
CA GLY A 7 -2.22 3.23 -2.17
C GLY A 7 -3.44 3.61 -1.35
N SER A 8 -3.54 4.89 -1.03
CA SER A 8 -4.69 5.46 -0.33
C SER A 8 -4.79 6.95 -0.64
N ASN A 9 -6.00 7.47 -0.69
CA ASN A 9 -6.21 8.90 -0.89
C ASN A 9 -7.18 9.52 0.12
N LEU A 10 -7.76 8.73 1.01
CA LEU A 10 -8.71 9.19 2.01
C LEU A 10 -8.17 8.92 3.42
N ASN A 11 -8.60 9.76 4.37
CA ASN A 11 -8.25 9.55 5.77
C ASN A 11 -8.92 8.29 6.31
N GLY A 12 -8.26 7.61 7.24
CA GLY A 12 -8.81 6.46 7.93
C GLY A 12 -9.82 6.84 9.01
N LYS A 13 -10.33 5.83 9.73
CA LYS A 13 -11.40 6.00 10.72
C LYS A 13 -11.03 6.94 11.86
N ASN A 14 -9.77 6.99 12.24
CA ASN A 14 -9.28 7.84 13.34
C ASN A 14 -8.52 9.04 12.79
N ASN A 15 -8.91 9.53 11.62
CA ASN A 15 -8.25 10.64 10.92
C ASN A 15 -6.78 10.36 10.56
N GLU A 16 -6.40 9.09 10.44
CA GLU A 16 -5.07 8.78 9.92
C GLU A 16 -4.93 9.33 8.51
N THR A 17 -3.77 9.90 8.22
CA THR A 17 -3.46 10.36 6.87
C THR A 17 -3.36 9.15 5.91
N PRO A 18 -3.48 9.37 4.58
CA PRO A 18 -3.27 8.27 3.63
C PRO A 18 -1.92 7.57 3.82
N LEU A 19 -0.87 8.31 4.12
CA LEU A 19 0.44 7.71 4.37
C LEU A 19 0.42 6.83 5.62
N GLN A 20 -0.21 7.28 6.70
CA GLN A 20 -0.34 6.49 7.93
C GLN A 20 -1.14 5.22 7.69
N ASN A 21 -2.23 5.29 6.90
CA ASN A 21 -3.02 4.12 6.53
C ASN A 21 -2.17 3.10 5.78
N CYS A 22 -1.39 3.55 4.80
CA CYS A 22 -0.53 2.67 4.03
C CYS A 22 0.54 2.02 4.92
N LYS A 23 1.10 2.76 5.86
CA LYS A 23 2.08 2.22 6.80
C LYS A 23 1.47 1.18 7.74
N LYS A 24 0.21 1.36 8.15
CA LYS A 24 -0.51 0.35 8.95
C LYS A 24 -0.68 -0.95 8.17
N VAL A 25 -1.11 -0.85 6.92
CA VAL A 25 -1.26 -2.03 6.05
C VAL A 25 0.07 -2.73 5.89
N LEU A 26 1.14 -1.96 5.68
CA LEU A 26 2.48 -2.51 5.53
C LEU A 26 2.93 -3.26 6.78
N ALA A 27 2.65 -2.72 7.97
CA ALA A 27 2.97 -3.37 9.24
C ALA A 27 2.23 -4.70 9.40
N GLU A 28 0.95 -4.76 8.99
CA GLU A 28 0.18 -6.00 9.01
C GLU A 28 0.74 -7.02 8.01
N LEU A 29 1.11 -6.54 6.81
CA LEU A 29 1.65 -7.40 5.77
C LEU A 29 2.98 -8.05 6.19
N LYS A 30 3.80 -7.33 6.94
CA LYS A 30 5.09 -7.86 7.44
C LYS A 30 4.93 -9.12 8.30
N LYS A 31 3.78 -9.32 8.91
CA LYS A 31 3.49 -10.51 9.72
C LYS A 31 3.25 -11.74 8.87
N GLU A 32 2.87 -11.56 7.61
CA GLU A 32 2.46 -12.64 6.71
C GLU A 32 3.54 -12.99 5.68
N VAL A 33 4.36 -12.02 5.29
CA VAL A 33 5.34 -12.18 4.22
C VAL A 33 6.64 -11.46 4.57
N ASN A 34 7.71 -11.84 3.87
CA ASN A 34 8.98 -11.12 3.96
C ASN A 34 8.98 -9.97 2.97
N ILE A 35 9.17 -8.75 3.47
CA ILE A 35 9.29 -7.57 2.63
C ILE A 35 10.77 -7.40 2.27
N CYS A 36 11.07 -7.50 0.97
CA CYS A 36 12.44 -7.40 0.47
C CYS A 36 12.83 -5.95 0.19
N LYS A 37 11.94 -5.21 -0.43
CA LYS A 37 12.18 -3.81 -0.82
C LYS A 37 10.90 -3.02 -0.77
N ILE A 38 11.03 -1.72 -0.51
CA ILE A 38 9.92 -0.77 -0.55
C ILE A 38 10.38 0.41 -1.39
N SER A 39 9.57 0.82 -2.37
CA SER A 39 9.85 2.01 -3.17
C SER A 39 9.68 3.27 -2.31
N SER A 40 10.15 4.39 -2.83
CA SER A 40 9.80 5.70 -2.26
C SER A 40 8.29 5.91 -2.36
N TRP A 41 7.72 6.61 -1.40
CA TRP A 41 6.32 7.02 -1.47
C TRP A 41 6.17 8.09 -2.55
N TYR A 42 5.13 7.98 -3.38
CA TYR A 42 4.85 8.94 -4.43
C TYR A 42 3.35 9.24 -4.51
N LYS A 43 3.03 10.40 -5.08
CA LYS A 43 1.65 10.82 -5.26
C LYS A 43 1.19 10.58 -6.68
N SER A 44 -0.08 10.21 -6.84
CA SER A 44 -0.69 10.10 -8.17
C SER A 44 -2.08 10.71 -8.17
N GLU A 45 -2.45 11.29 -9.31
CA GLU A 45 -3.76 11.90 -9.50
C GLU A 45 -4.84 10.83 -9.68
N PRO A 46 -6.05 11.02 -9.08
CA PRO A 46 -7.17 10.09 -9.34
C PRO A 46 -7.51 10.02 -10.82
N ILE A 47 -7.88 8.82 -11.29
CA ILE A 47 -8.31 8.59 -12.67
C ILE A 47 -9.71 7.96 -12.63
N PRO A 48 -10.74 8.60 -13.20
CA PRO A 48 -10.73 9.92 -13.85
C PRO A 48 -10.46 11.06 -12.86
N VAL A 49 -10.03 12.19 -13.40
CA VAL A 49 -9.80 13.39 -12.58
C VAL A 49 -11.07 13.74 -11.83
N SER A 50 -10.95 13.99 -10.52
CA SER A 50 -12.07 14.30 -9.65
C SER A 50 -11.62 15.26 -8.55
N ASN A 51 -12.56 15.67 -7.68
CA ASN A 51 -12.25 16.51 -6.53
C ASN A 51 -11.61 15.77 -5.37
N GLN A 52 -11.31 14.48 -5.53
CA GLN A 52 -10.68 13.69 -4.50
C GLN A 52 -9.21 14.09 -4.34
N PRO A 53 -8.65 13.94 -3.11
CA PRO A 53 -7.22 14.11 -2.92
C PRO A 53 -6.41 13.13 -3.79
N TRP A 54 -5.18 13.50 -4.08
CA TRP A 54 -4.27 12.62 -4.78
C TRP A 54 -3.93 11.41 -3.92
N PHE A 55 -3.68 10.29 -4.59
CA PHE A 55 -3.23 9.07 -3.90
C PHE A 55 -1.79 9.21 -3.44
N ILE A 56 -1.50 8.62 -2.28
CA ILE A 56 -0.12 8.31 -1.89
C ILE A 56 0.09 6.83 -2.17
N ASN A 57 1.19 6.48 -2.82
CA ASN A 57 1.44 5.12 -3.28
C ASN A 57 2.87 4.67 -3.00
N ALA A 58 3.04 3.37 -2.91
CA ALA A 58 4.35 2.72 -2.95
C ALA A 58 4.21 1.34 -3.57
N VAL A 59 5.31 0.81 -4.08
CA VAL A 59 5.38 -0.57 -4.57
C VAL A 59 6.33 -1.33 -3.64
N ILE A 60 5.91 -2.50 -3.20
CA ILE A 60 6.76 -3.36 -2.36
C ILE A 60 7.08 -4.65 -3.09
N GLU A 61 8.29 -5.13 -2.88
CA GLU A 61 8.74 -6.43 -3.34
C GLU A 61 8.72 -7.39 -2.16
N ILE A 62 8.04 -8.51 -2.31
CA ILE A 62 7.89 -9.48 -1.24
C ILE A 62 8.39 -10.85 -1.67
N SER A 63 8.73 -11.66 -0.67
CA SER A 63 9.04 -13.08 -0.82
C SER A 63 8.16 -13.85 0.16
N THR A 64 7.49 -14.90 -0.32
CA THR A 64 6.61 -15.71 0.51
C THR A 64 6.48 -17.10 -0.07
N ASN A 65 6.18 -18.07 0.79
CA ASN A 65 5.84 -19.44 0.39
C ASN A 65 4.33 -19.59 0.14
N LYS A 66 3.54 -18.57 0.41
CA LYS A 66 2.10 -18.62 0.19
C LYS A 66 1.77 -18.42 -1.27
N SER A 67 0.69 -19.05 -1.74
CA SER A 67 0.16 -18.76 -3.08
C SER A 67 -0.47 -17.37 -3.09
N SER A 68 -0.72 -16.82 -4.30
CA SER A 68 -1.40 -15.54 -4.40
C SER A 68 -2.81 -15.56 -3.81
N LEU A 69 -3.48 -16.71 -3.83
CA LEU A 69 -4.81 -16.85 -3.21
C LEU A 69 -4.73 -16.72 -1.69
N ASP A 70 -3.68 -17.20 -1.08
CA ASP A 70 -3.48 -17.11 0.37
C ASP A 70 -3.17 -15.69 0.83
N LEU A 71 -2.70 -14.83 -0.08
CA LEU A 71 -2.42 -13.43 0.21
C LEU A 71 -3.65 -12.54 0.06
N LEU A 72 -4.66 -13.01 -0.64
CA LEU A 72 -5.92 -12.31 -0.79
C LEU A 72 -6.89 -12.64 0.33
#